data_b65495db3f4b3b6c43e36b7c3164d966
#
_entry.id   b65495db3f4b3b6c43e36b7c3164d966
#
_cell.length_a   1.000
_cell.length_b   1.000
_cell.length_c   1.000
_cell.angle_alpha   90.00
_cell.angle_beta   90.00
_cell.angle_gamma   90.00
#
_symmetry.space_group_name_H-M   'P 1'
#
loop_
_entity.id
_entity.type
_entity.pdbx_description
1 polymer ?
#
loop_
_entity_poly.entity_id
_entity_poly.type
_entity_poly.pdbx_seq_one_letter_code
_entity_poly.pdbx_strand_id
1 'polypeptide(L)'
;MTPLDESAIRIETLTVGFGAKIVIDDLSLDVRRNEILGLIGASGGGKSVLLRAVLGLLPARAGRIEILGHVRGPGSAREIGRRCGALFQQGALFSSLTVLENLEFPMREYLGGSDAFRREVAIAKLEMVGLSAEDARKFPAELSGGMVKRAALARALALDPEVLLLDEPTSGLDPIAAGDFDDLIRTLRRTLGLTVFMVTHDLDSLNSLCDRVAALYGGKIVAIGPLAEVRGVDHPWIRAYFRGARGRAALA
;
A
#
# COMPACT_ATOMS: atom_id res chain seq x y z
N MET A 1 19.55 8.76 -8.88
CA MET A 1 18.69 9.10 -7.71
C MET A 1 17.82 10.29 -8.10
N THR A 2 16.52 10.17 -7.94
CA THR A 2 15.55 11.28 -8.12
C THR A 2 15.86 12.40 -7.11
N PRO A 3 15.71 13.69 -7.47
CA PRO A 3 15.87 14.79 -6.53
C PRO A 3 15.03 14.59 -5.26
N LEU A 4 15.51 15.10 -4.11
CA LEU A 4 14.85 14.94 -2.81
C LEU A 4 13.39 15.41 -2.82
N ASP A 5 13.10 16.43 -3.61
CA ASP A 5 11.77 17.06 -3.69
C ASP A 5 10.74 16.23 -4.50
N GLU A 6 11.20 15.25 -5.29
CA GLU A 6 10.33 14.42 -6.15
C GLU A 6 9.97 13.08 -5.52
N SER A 7 10.66 12.65 -4.45
CA SER A 7 10.41 11.36 -3.79
C SER A 7 9.46 11.53 -2.62
N ALA A 8 8.37 10.75 -2.60
CA ALA A 8 7.49 10.65 -1.43
C ALA A 8 8.03 9.64 -0.41
N ILE A 9 8.66 8.54 -0.88
CA ILE A 9 9.35 7.58 -0.03
C ILE A 9 10.75 7.39 -0.60
N ARG A 10 11.77 7.48 0.26
CA ARG A 10 13.15 7.14 -0.07
C ARG A 10 13.69 6.14 0.94
N ILE A 11 14.25 5.06 0.42
CA ILE A 11 14.87 3.99 1.20
C ILE A 11 16.32 3.90 0.75
N GLU A 12 17.26 3.95 1.70
CA GLU A 12 18.69 3.91 1.43
C GLU A 12 19.34 2.81 2.27
N THR A 13 20.01 1.86 1.59
CA THR A 13 20.81 0.78 2.19
C THR A 13 20.11 0.03 3.32
N LEU A 14 18.80 -0.17 3.17
CA LEU A 14 17.95 -0.75 4.23
C LEU A 14 18.27 -2.22 4.48
N THR A 15 18.50 -2.55 5.74
CA THR A 15 18.63 -3.95 6.19
C THR A 15 17.57 -4.23 7.26
N VAL A 16 16.76 -5.28 7.05
CA VAL A 16 15.73 -5.76 7.99
C VAL A 16 15.83 -7.27 8.14
N GLY A 17 15.68 -7.75 9.36
CA GLY A 17 15.75 -9.19 9.63
C GLY A 17 15.25 -9.58 11.03
N PHE A 18 15.16 -10.88 11.28
CA PHE A 18 14.67 -11.50 12.52
C PHE A 18 15.72 -12.46 13.07
N GLY A 19 16.15 -12.28 14.31
CA GLY A 19 17.25 -13.07 14.90
C GLY A 19 18.49 -13.02 13.98
N ALA A 20 19.06 -14.13 13.58
CA ALA A 20 20.21 -14.18 12.65
C ALA A 20 19.81 -14.04 11.17
N LYS A 21 18.50 -14.16 10.82
CA LYS A 21 18.04 -14.17 9.44
C LYS A 21 17.83 -12.73 8.93
N ILE A 22 18.59 -12.34 7.90
CA ILE A 22 18.35 -11.13 7.11
C ILE A 22 17.31 -11.45 6.03
N VAL A 23 16.33 -10.58 5.85
CA VAL A 23 15.25 -10.70 4.87
C VAL A 23 15.35 -9.62 3.80
N ILE A 24 15.65 -8.40 4.20
CA ILE A 24 15.99 -7.27 3.32
C ILE A 24 17.46 -6.95 3.58
N ASP A 25 18.25 -6.84 2.52
CA ASP A 25 19.71 -6.73 2.58
C ASP A 25 20.19 -5.59 1.68
N ASP A 26 20.67 -4.51 2.27
CA ASP A 26 21.23 -3.35 1.56
C ASP A 26 20.31 -2.84 0.44
N LEU A 27 19.01 -2.75 0.71
CA LEU A 27 17.99 -2.37 -0.27
C LEU A 27 17.86 -0.86 -0.38
N SER A 28 17.94 -0.35 -1.61
CA SER A 28 17.61 1.05 -1.92
C SER A 28 16.45 1.11 -2.90
N LEU A 29 15.49 2.02 -2.65
CA LEU A 29 14.26 2.19 -3.44
C LEU A 29 13.74 3.61 -3.28
N ASP A 30 13.21 4.19 -4.35
CA ASP A 30 12.45 5.44 -4.31
C ASP A 30 11.02 5.24 -4.83
N VAL A 31 10.06 5.90 -4.18
CA VAL A 31 8.69 6.08 -4.67
C VAL A 31 8.51 7.55 -4.94
N ARG A 32 8.18 7.91 -6.18
CA ARG A 32 8.02 9.32 -6.61
C ARG A 32 6.67 9.87 -6.15
N ARG A 33 6.60 11.19 -6.01
CA ARG A 33 5.30 11.82 -5.71
C ARG A 33 4.30 11.57 -6.84
N ASN A 34 3.06 11.33 -6.46
CA ASN A 34 1.94 11.10 -7.39
C ASN A 34 2.11 9.89 -8.33
N GLU A 35 3.01 8.94 -8.03
CA GLU A 35 3.06 7.67 -8.78
C GLU A 35 2.38 6.53 -8.04
N ILE A 36 2.05 5.49 -8.76
CA ILE A 36 1.73 4.16 -8.24
C ILE A 36 2.92 3.26 -8.54
N LEU A 37 3.70 2.94 -7.51
CA LEU A 37 4.79 1.96 -7.59
C LEU A 37 4.30 0.60 -7.13
N GLY A 38 4.32 -0.39 -8.02
CA GLY A 38 4.04 -1.79 -7.72
C GLY A 38 5.31 -2.52 -7.25
N LEU A 39 5.23 -3.28 -6.16
CA LEU A 39 6.31 -4.16 -5.70
C LEU A 39 5.94 -5.61 -5.94
N ILE A 40 6.71 -6.28 -6.79
CA ILE A 40 6.60 -7.71 -7.04
C ILE A 40 7.76 -8.48 -6.40
N GLY A 41 7.57 -9.78 -6.19
CA GLY A 41 8.62 -10.64 -5.64
C GLY A 41 8.08 -12.02 -5.28
N ALA A 42 8.97 -12.97 -5.08
CA ALA A 42 8.60 -14.33 -4.68
C ALA A 42 7.80 -14.35 -3.36
N SER A 43 6.98 -15.38 -3.17
CA SER A 43 6.34 -15.62 -1.87
C SER A 43 7.41 -15.78 -0.79
N GLY A 44 7.24 -15.11 0.35
CA GLY A 44 8.26 -15.08 1.40
C GLY A 44 9.50 -14.24 1.08
N GLY A 45 9.56 -13.56 -0.07
CA GLY A 45 10.72 -12.78 -0.54
C GLY A 45 10.94 -11.44 0.18
N GLY A 46 10.13 -11.08 1.19
CA GLY A 46 10.36 -9.87 2.00
C GLY A 46 9.45 -8.68 1.67
N LYS A 47 8.51 -8.79 0.71
CA LYS A 47 7.62 -7.67 0.31
C LYS A 47 6.86 -7.06 1.49
N SER A 48 6.12 -7.87 2.24
CA SER A 48 5.39 -7.39 3.43
C SER A 48 6.33 -6.96 4.58
N VAL A 49 7.57 -7.50 4.63
CA VAL A 49 8.59 -7.05 5.59
C VAL A 49 9.03 -5.63 5.23
N LEU A 50 9.31 -5.38 3.95
CA LEU A 50 9.65 -4.04 3.47
C LEU A 50 8.51 -3.04 3.75
N LEU A 51 7.27 -3.40 3.40
CA LEU A 51 6.11 -2.54 3.65
C LEU A 51 5.94 -2.22 5.16
N ARG A 52 6.08 -3.23 6.03
CA ARG A 52 6.01 -3.04 7.48
C ARG A 52 7.17 -2.20 8.01
N ALA A 53 8.36 -2.30 7.45
CA ALA A 53 9.49 -1.43 7.82
C ALA A 53 9.21 0.03 7.42
N VAL A 54 8.66 0.27 6.22
CA VAL A 54 8.22 1.61 5.77
C VAL A 54 7.14 2.15 6.71
N LEU A 55 6.17 1.34 7.12
CA LEU A 55 5.16 1.72 8.12
C LEU A 55 5.73 1.92 9.54
N GLY A 56 6.98 1.49 9.81
CA GLY A 56 7.61 1.52 11.13
C GLY A 56 7.07 0.48 12.11
N LEU A 57 6.43 -0.55 11.60
CA LEU A 57 5.98 -1.71 12.38
C LEU A 57 7.12 -2.71 12.61
N LEU A 58 8.21 -2.58 11.86
CA LEU A 58 9.43 -3.36 12.02
C LEU A 58 10.63 -2.41 12.06
N PRO A 59 11.55 -2.57 13.04
CA PRO A 59 12.75 -1.75 13.11
C PRO A 59 13.74 -2.14 12.01
N ALA A 60 14.37 -1.14 11.38
CA ALA A 60 15.53 -1.35 10.55
C ALA A 60 16.74 -1.70 11.41
N ARG A 61 17.61 -2.60 10.94
CA ARG A 61 18.92 -2.89 11.53
C ARG A 61 19.99 -1.91 11.06
N ALA A 62 19.88 -1.51 9.79
CA ALA A 62 20.74 -0.52 9.15
C ALA A 62 19.98 0.18 8.03
N GLY A 63 20.53 1.29 7.56
CA GLY A 63 19.95 2.09 6.50
C GLY A 63 18.97 3.15 7.00
N ARG A 64 18.31 3.81 6.05
CA ARG A 64 17.43 4.95 6.30
C ARG A 64 16.16 4.83 5.50
N ILE A 65 15.05 5.18 6.11
CA ILE A 65 13.75 5.38 5.44
C ILE A 65 13.35 6.83 5.67
N GLU A 66 13.04 7.52 4.59
CA GLU A 66 12.51 8.88 4.62
C GLU A 66 11.16 8.91 3.91
N ILE A 67 10.16 9.54 4.53
CA ILE A 67 8.80 9.66 3.99
C ILE A 67 8.42 11.12 4.05
N LEU A 68 8.08 11.71 2.89
CA LEU A 68 7.67 13.12 2.73
C LEU A 68 8.66 14.11 3.40
N GLY A 69 9.97 13.83 3.29
CA GLY A 69 11.03 14.64 3.90
C GLY A 69 11.33 14.34 5.36
N HIS A 70 10.57 13.44 6.00
CA HIS A 70 10.79 13.05 7.40
C HIS A 70 11.53 11.72 7.49
N VAL A 71 12.68 11.72 8.14
CA VAL A 71 13.40 10.48 8.45
C VAL A 71 12.61 9.69 9.48
N ARG A 72 12.37 8.41 9.18
CA ARG A 72 11.63 7.53 10.07
C ARG A 72 12.38 7.32 11.39
N GLY A 73 11.71 7.60 12.48
CA GLY A 73 12.22 7.45 13.84
C GLY A 73 11.17 7.83 14.88
N PRO A 74 11.49 7.70 16.17
CA PRO A 74 10.51 8.00 17.24
C PRO A 74 9.97 9.43 17.17
N GLY A 75 10.81 10.42 16.80
CA GLY A 75 10.42 11.83 16.74
C GLY A 75 9.52 12.19 15.54
N SER A 76 9.49 11.37 14.49
CA SER A 76 8.70 11.61 13.28
C SER A 76 7.50 10.67 13.14
N ALA A 77 7.35 9.71 14.05
CA ALA A 77 6.34 8.65 13.92
C ALA A 77 4.90 9.21 13.81
N ARG A 78 4.59 10.23 14.61
CA ARG A 78 3.25 10.86 14.61
C ARG A 78 2.97 11.59 13.30
N GLU A 79 3.93 12.39 12.82
CA GLU A 79 3.78 13.15 11.57
C GLU A 79 3.65 12.23 10.36
N ILE A 80 4.52 11.22 10.26
CA ILE A 80 4.45 10.22 9.19
C ILE A 80 3.13 9.43 9.28
N GLY A 81 2.73 9.01 10.49
CA GLY A 81 1.49 8.25 10.70
C GLY A 81 0.24 8.99 10.27
N ARG A 82 0.19 10.31 10.45
CA ARG A 82 -0.91 11.16 9.98
C ARG A 82 -0.98 11.25 8.45
N ARG A 83 0.18 11.28 7.77
CA ARG A 83 0.29 11.52 6.32
C ARG A 83 0.36 10.23 5.50
N CYS A 84 0.34 9.05 6.17
CA CYS A 84 0.39 7.74 5.53
C CYS A 84 -0.85 6.93 5.89
N GLY A 85 -1.58 6.45 4.87
CA GLY A 85 -2.62 5.46 5.02
C GLY A 85 -2.11 4.06 4.71
N ALA A 86 -2.65 3.03 5.37
CA ALA A 86 -2.26 1.65 5.11
C ALA A 86 -3.49 0.74 4.97
N LEU A 87 -3.47 -0.11 3.94
CA LEU A 87 -4.39 -1.22 3.73
C LEU A 87 -3.62 -2.52 3.75
N PHE A 88 -3.94 -3.40 4.69
CA PHE A 88 -3.33 -4.73 4.82
C PHE A 88 -4.15 -5.80 4.08
N GLN A 89 -3.52 -6.91 3.76
CA GLN A 89 -4.06 -7.98 2.93
C GLN A 89 -5.47 -8.44 3.34
N GLN A 90 -5.78 -8.53 4.64
CA GLN A 90 -7.09 -8.90 5.16
C GLN A 90 -7.93 -7.71 5.63
N GLY A 91 -7.58 -6.47 5.21
CA GLY A 91 -8.22 -5.24 5.65
C GLY A 91 -7.82 -4.81 7.06
N ALA A 92 -7.55 -5.73 7.97
CA ALA A 92 -7.19 -5.50 9.36
C ALA A 92 -8.16 -4.55 10.11
N LEU A 93 -9.46 -4.64 9.81
CA LEU A 93 -10.48 -3.94 10.58
C LEU A 93 -10.60 -4.57 11.98
N PHE A 94 -10.86 -3.74 12.98
CA PHE A 94 -11.19 -4.20 14.32
C PHE A 94 -12.56 -4.87 14.29
N SER A 95 -12.60 -6.18 14.53
CA SER A 95 -13.83 -6.99 14.43
C SER A 95 -14.90 -6.64 15.47
N SER A 96 -14.48 -6.05 16.59
CA SER A 96 -15.36 -5.59 17.67
C SER A 96 -15.90 -4.18 17.48
N LEU A 97 -15.48 -3.47 16.44
CA LEU A 97 -15.93 -2.13 16.10
C LEU A 97 -16.76 -2.17 14.81
N THR A 98 -17.76 -1.32 14.73
CA THR A 98 -18.50 -1.07 13.49
C THR A 98 -17.56 -0.47 12.43
N VAL A 99 -17.98 -0.44 11.18
CA VAL A 99 -17.25 0.21 10.08
C VAL A 99 -16.99 1.67 10.41
N LEU A 100 -18.00 2.40 10.89
CA LEU A 100 -17.85 3.79 11.31
C LEU A 100 -16.79 3.96 12.39
N GLU A 101 -16.86 3.16 13.46
CA GLU A 101 -15.89 3.23 14.57
C GLU A 101 -14.48 2.89 14.13
N ASN A 102 -14.32 1.98 13.16
CA ASN A 102 -13.02 1.69 12.54
C ASN A 102 -12.42 2.92 11.85
N LEU A 103 -13.23 3.73 11.17
CA LEU A 103 -12.76 4.97 10.53
C LEU A 103 -12.53 6.08 11.56
N GLU A 104 -13.40 6.21 12.55
CA GLU A 104 -13.24 7.21 13.62
C GLU A 104 -12.01 6.94 14.50
N PHE A 105 -11.56 5.69 14.60
CA PHE A 105 -10.44 5.30 15.46
C PHE A 105 -9.16 6.13 15.22
N PRO A 106 -8.59 6.21 14.01
CA PRO A 106 -7.46 7.10 13.74
C PRO A 106 -7.85 8.59 13.85
N MET A 107 -9.07 8.97 13.54
CA MET A 107 -9.50 10.36 13.62
C MET A 107 -9.51 10.89 15.06
N ARG A 108 -9.88 10.07 16.03
CA ARG A 108 -9.88 10.47 17.46
C ARG A 108 -8.49 10.87 17.96
N GLU A 109 -7.45 10.28 17.41
CA GLU A 109 -6.08 10.59 17.82
C GLU A 109 -5.50 11.83 17.12
N TYR A 110 -5.85 12.03 15.85
CA TYR A 110 -5.18 13.01 14.99
C TYR A 110 -6.06 14.22 14.62
N LEU A 111 -7.39 14.05 14.59
CA LEU A 111 -8.32 15.12 14.25
C LEU A 111 -8.96 15.70 15.51
N GLY A 112 -8.88 17.01 15.65
CA GLY A 112 -9.70 17.75 16.62
C GLY A 112 -11.19 17.72 16.25
N GLY A 113 -11.99 18.49 16.97
CA GLY A 113 -13.43 18.64 16.69
C GLY A 113 -14.33 17.69 17.47
N SER A 114 -15.63 17.80 17.20
CA SER A 114 -16.66 17.00 17.88
C SER A 114 -16.79 15.59 17.29
N ASP A 115 -17.47 14.70 18.05
CA ASP A 115 -17.82 13.36 17.52
C ASP A 115 -18.73 13.46 16.29
N ALA A 116 -19.64 14.45 16.26
CA ALA A 116 -20.48 14.69 15.09
C ALA A 116 -19.67 15.02 13.84
N PHE A 117 -18.67 15.90 13.96
CA PHE A 117 -17.77 16.23 12.86
C PHE A 117 -17.00 15.01 12.36
N ARG A 118 -16.40 14.21 13.27
CA ARG A 118 -15.68 12.99 12.87
C ARG A 118 -16.58 11.99 12.16
N ARG A 119 -17.82 11.85 12.62
CA ARG A 119 -18.83 11.00 11.99
C ARG A 119 -19.15 11.44 10.55
N GLU A 120 -19.38 12.72 10.34
CA GLU A 120 -19.64 13.27 9.00
C GLU A 120 -18.45 13.01 8.05
N VAL A 121 -17.24 13.27 8.52
CA VAL A 121 -16.03 12.97 7.75
C VAL A 121 -15.91 11.48 7.44
N ALA A 122 -16.17 10.60 8.41
CA ALA A 122 -16.11 9.16 8.22
C ALA A 122 -17.15 8.66 7.19
N ILE A 123 -18.37 9.18 7.23
CA ILE A 123 -19.42 8.86 6.23
C ILE A 123 -18.97 9.31 4.84
N ALA A 124 -18.44 10.52 4.68
CA ALA A 124 -17.92 10.99 3.41
C ALA A 124 -16.79 10.09 2.87
N LYS A 125 -15.90 9.59 3.74
CA LYS A 125 -14.86 8.63 3.33
C LYS A 125 -15.41 7.29 2.90
N LEU A 126 -16.50 6.81 3.51
CA LEU A 126 -17.20 5.59 3.08
C LEU A 126 -17.83 5.78 1.69
N GLU A 127 -18.50 6.90 1.46
CA GLU A 127 -19.10 7.22 0.17
C GLU A 127 -18.04 7.32 -0.94
N MET A 128 -16.86 7.89 -0.64
CA MET A 128 -15.74 7.96 -1.60
C MET A 128 -15.27 6.58 -2.09
N VAL A 129 -15.43 5.54 -1.29
CA VAL A 129 -15.07 4.17 -1.66
C VAL A 129 -16.28 3.34 -2.12
N GLY A 130 -17.45 3.95 -2.29
CA GLY A 130 -18.66 3.30 -2.77
C GLY A 130 -19.39 2.47 -1.72
N LEU A 131 -19.25 2.81 -0.43
CA LEU A 131 -20.05 2.27 0.67
C LEU A 131 -21.09 3.30 1.12
N SER A 132 -22.25 2.80 1.57
CA SER A 132 -23.35 3.66 2.02
C SER A 132 -23.23 4.04 3.50
N ALA A 133 -23.99 5.04 3.92
CA ALA A 133 -24.15 5.39 5.34
C ALA A 133 -24.79 4.25 6.17
N GLU A 134 -25.56 3.35 5.54
CA GLU A 134 -26.11 2.16 6.21
C GLU A 134 -25.00 1.14 6.52
N ASP A 135 -24.02 0.99 5.62
CA ASP A 135 -22.88 0.09 5.82
C ASP A 135 -22.00 0.54 7.00
N ALA A 136 -22.03 1.83 7.34
CA ALA A 136 -21.29 2.39 8.47
C ALA A 136 -21.65 1.74 9.82
N ARG A 137 -22.87 1.22 9.96
CA ARG A 137 -23.38 0.60 11.19
C ARG A 137 -23.06 -0.87 11.32
N LYS A 138 -22.63 -1.52 10.23
CA LYS A 138 -22.31 -2.96 10.18
C LYS A 138 -20.97 -3.23 10.86
N PHE A 139 -20.83 -4.44 11.39
CA PHE A 139 -19.55 -4.98 11.81
C PHE A 139 -18.82 -5.60 10.60
N PRO A 140 -17.48 -5.71 10.64
CA PRO A 140 -16.72 -6.34 9.55
C PRO A 140 -17.21 -7.73 9.13
N ALA A 141 -17.73 -8.52 10.06
CA ALA A 141 -18.26 -9.86 9.79
C ALA A 141 -19.56 -9.87 8.96
N GLU A 142 -20.24 -8.73 8.85
CA GLU A 142 -21.49 -8.58 8.09
C GLU A 142 -21.25 -8.07 6.66
N LEU A 143 -19.98 -7.82 6.31
CA LEU A 143 -19.57 -7.31 5.00
C LEU A 143 -19.12 -8.42 4.05
N SER A 144 -19.33 -8.23 2.74
CA SER A 144 -18.65 -9.04 1.74
C SER A 144 -17.15 -8.75 1.72
N GLY A 145 -16.33 -9.65 1.14
CA GLY A 145 -14.88 -9.46 1.04
C GLY A 145 -14.50 -8.14 0.36
N GLY A 146 -15.20 -7.77 -0.71
CA GLY A 146 -15.00 -6.49 -1.41
C GLY A 146 -15.37 -5.29 -0.54
N MET A 147 -16.47 -5.36 0.23
CA MET A 147 -16.85 -4.30 1.17
C MET A 147 -15.85 -4.15 2.31
N VAL A 148 -15.29 -5.26 2.83
CA VAL A 148 -14.20 -5.22 3.83
C VAL A 148 -12.99 -4.45 3.30
N LYS A 149 -12.58 -4.72 2.04
CA LYS A 149 -11.47 -4.02 1.39
C LYS A 149 -11.76 -2.53 1.20
N ARG A 150 -12.98 -2.18 0.76
CA ARG A 150 -13.42 -0.78 0.61
C ARG A 150 -13.47 -0.05 1.96
N ALA A 151 -14.01 -0.67 3.01
CA ALA A 151 -14.01 -0.10 4.36
C ALA A 151 -12.58 0.10 4.92
N ALA A 152 -11.69 -0.86 4.68
CA ALA A 152 -10.28 -0.73 5.07
C ALA A 152 -9.56 0.38 4.28
N LEU A 153 -9.89 0.56 2.99
CA LEU A 153 -9.40 1.68 2.19
C LEU A 153 -9.93 3.02 2.72
N ALA A 154 -11.23 3.12 3.03
CA ALA A 154 -11.82 4.31 3.64
C ALA A 154 -11.12 4.68 4.96
N ARG A 155 -10.82 3.69 5.82
CA ARG A 155 -10.04 3.91 7.04
C ARG A 155 -8.63 4.40 6.74
N ALA A 156 -7.96 3.85 5.72
CA ALA A 156 -6.65 4.31 5.30
C ALA A 156 -6.67 5.77 4.81
N LEU A 157 -7.79 6.22 4.24
CA LEU A 157 -8.02 7.59 3.77
C LEU A 157 -8.54 8.55 4.86
N ALA A 158 -8.80 8.08 6.06
CA ALA A 158 -9.49 8.81 7.13
C ALA A 158 -8.82 10.14 7.53
N LEU A 159 -7.51 10.23 7.36
CA LEU A 159 -6.69 11.40 7.73
C LEU A 159 -6.21 12.22 6.53
N ASP A 160 -6.79 12.03 5.34
CA ASP A 160 -6.33 12.65 4.09
C ASP A 160 -4.81 12.46 3.85
N PRO A 161 -4.35 11.19 3.78
CA PRO A 161 -2.92 10.92 3.62
C PRO A 161 -2.42 11.38 2.26
N GLU A 162 -1.12 11.66 2.17
CA GLU A 162 -0.41 11.90 0.90
C GLU A 162 0.17 10.62 0.32
N VAL A 163 0.43 9.63 1.18
CA VAL A 163 0.99 8.33 0.81
C VAL A 163 0.04 7.22 1.23
N LEU A 164 -0.24 6.31 0.31
CA LEU A 164 -1.06 5.12 0.55
C LEU A 164 -0.22 3.86 0.34
N LEU A 165 -0.17 3.02 1.37
CA LEU A 165 0.58 1.77 1.39
C LEU A 165 -0.41 0.60 1.31
N LEU A 166 -0.34 -0.21 0.25
CA LEU A 166 -1.30 -1.27 -0.02
C LEU A 166 -0.59 -2.64 -0.02
N ASP A 167 -1.01 -3.56 0.83
CA ASP A 167 -0.52 -4.94 0.87
C ASP A 167 -1.57 -5.87 0.28
N GLU A 168 -1.37 -6.33 -0.95
CA GLU A 168 -2.25 -7.26 -1.69
C GLU A 168 -3.73 -6.80 -1.71
N PRO A 169 -4.02 -5.59 -2.22
CA PRO A 169 -5.33 -4.97 -2.07
C PRO A 169 -6.47 -5.76 -2.72
N THR A 170 -6.22 -6.40 -3.86
CA THR A 170 -7.22 -7.17 -4.62
C THR A 170 -7.25 -8.67 -4.25
N SER A 171 -6.37 -9.12 -3.35
CA SER A 171 -6.29 -10.52 -2.92
C SER A 171 -7.62 -11.00 -2.34
N GLY A 172 -8.12 -12.15 -2.87
CA GLY A 172 -9.38 -12.76 -2.44
C GLY A 172 -10.65 -12.15 -3.05
N LEU A 173 -10.51 -11.19 -3.97
CA LEU A 173 -11.61 -10.69 -4.79
C LEU A 173 -11.75 -11.54 -6.05
N ASP A 174 -12.97 -11.61 -6.60
CA ASP A 174 -13.17 -12.10 -7.95
C ASP A 174 -12.61 -11.10 -8.99
N PRO A 175 -12.38 -11.50 -10.25
CA PRO A 175 -11.75 -10.64 -11.25
C PRO A 175 -12.50 -9.32 -11.52
N ILE A 176 -13.84 -9.31 -11.45
CA ILE A 176 -14.65 -8.10 -11.67
C ILE A 176 -14.45 -7.14 -10.49
N ALA A 177 -14.62 -7.64 -9.27
CA ALA A 177 -14.42 -6.84 -8.06
C ALA A 177 -12.97 -6.34 -7.91
N ALA A 178 -11.98 -7.09 -8.39
CA ALA A 178 -10.59 -6.68 -8.42
C ALA A 178 -10.39 -5.49 -9.39
N GLY A 179 -10.95 -5.59 -10.60
CA GLY A 179 -10.92 -4.51 -11.59
C GLY A 179 -11.60 -3.23 -11.07
N ASP A 180 -12.79 -3.36 -10.46
CA ASP A 180 -13.51 -2.24 -9.86
C ASP A 180 -12.70 -1.58 -8.73
N PHE A 181 -11.94 -2.39 -7.96
CA PHE A 181 -11.09 -1.88 -6.89
C PHE A 181 -9.86 -1.14 -7.45
N ASP A 182 -9.26 -1.63 -8.52
CA ASP A 182 -8.16 -0.97 -9.22
C ASP A 182 -8.62 0.37 -9.82
N ASP A 183 -9.80 0.43 -10.44
CA ASP A 183 -10.38 1.67 -10.95
C ASP A 183 -10.67 2.68 -9.85
N LEU A 184 -11.10 2.21 -8.68
CA LEU A 184 -11.27 3.05 -7.49
C LEU A 184 -9.92 3.64 -7.04
N ILE A 185 -8.86 2.83 -6.91
CA ILE A 185 -7.51 3.30 -6.55
C ILE A 185 -7.01 4.33 -7.56
N ARG A 186 -7.19 4.07 -8.86
CA ARG A 186 -6.79 4.98 -9.94
C ARG A 186 -7.52 6.33 -9.82
N THR A 187 -8.82 6.29 -9.57
CA THR A 187 -9.65 7.48 -9.40
C THR A 187 -9.22 8.28 -8.19
N LEU A 188 -9.06 7.64 -7.04
CA LEU A 188 -8.61 8.28 -5.80
C LEU A 188 -7.22 8.90 -5.96
N ARG A 189 -6.27 8.18 -6.57
CA ARG A 189 -4.92 8.71 -6.85
C ARG A 189 -5.00 9.98 -7.67
N ARG A 190 -5.78 10.01 -8.75
CA ARG A 190 -5.91 11.16 -9.64
C ARG A 190 -6.63 12.35 -8.99
N THR A 191 -7.66 12.08 -8.20
CA THR A 191 -8.49 13.11 -7.57
C THR A 191 -7.83 13.73 -6.34
N LEU A 192 -7.13 12.91 -5.54
CA LEU A 192 -6.53 13.33 -4.28
C LEU A 192 -5.01 13.60 -4.39
N GLY A 193 -4.40 13.34 -5.54
CA GLY A 193 -2.94 13.49 -5.71
C GLY A 193 -2.13 12.50 -4.88
N LEU A 194 -2.65 11.28 -4.66
CA LEU A 194 -2.00 10.29 -3.81
C LEU A 194 -0.73 9.72 -4.45
N THR A 195 0.26 9.46 -3.62
CA THR A 195 1.36 8.54 -3.93
C THR A 195 1.01 7.16 -3.41
N VAL A 196 1.13 6.13 -4.24
CA VAL A 196 0.75 4.76 -3.84
C VAL A 196 1.96 3.83 -3.95
N PHE A 197 2.27 3.13 -2.86
CA PHE A 197 3.21 2.02 -2.86
C PHE A 197 2.45 0.73 -2.59
N MET A 198 2.36 -0.12 -3.60
CA MET A 198 1.50 -1.30 -3.60
C MET A 198 2.31 -2.59 -3.73
N VAL A 199 2.12 -3.52 -2.82
CA VAL A 199 2.56 -4.90 -2.97
C VAL A 199 1.45 -5.69 -3.66
N THR A 200 1.74 -6.34 -4.78
CA THR A 200 0.79 -7.22 -5.45
C THR A 200 1.49 -8.33 -6.23
N HIS A 201 0.79 -9.43 -6.46
CA HIS A 201 1.17 -10.48 -7.40
C HIS A 201 0.20 -10.58 -8.59
N ASP A 202 -0.79 -9.70 -8.63
CA ASP A 202 -1.77 -9.62 -9.71
C ASP A 202 -1.18 -8.84 -10.90
N LEU A 203 -1.05 -9.53 -12.03
CA LEU A 203 -0.45 -8.97 -13.24
C LEU A 203 -1.37 -7.97 -13.95
N ASP A 204 -2.68 -8.14 -13.82
CA ASP A 204 -3.66 -7.22 -14.39
C ASP A 204 -3.62 -5.88 -13.65
N SER A 205 -3.57 -5.91 -12.31
CA SER A 205 -3.36 -4.70 -11.49
C SER A 205 -2.02 -4.03 -11.81
N LEU A 206 -0.93 -4.79 -11.99
CA LEU A 206 0.38 -4.22 -12.37
C LEU A 206 0.33 -3.50 -13.72
N ASN A 207 -0.32 -4.11 -14.71
CA ASN A 207 -0.40 -3.56 -16.05
C ASN A 207 -1.34 -2.36 -16.16
N SER A 208 -2.46 -2.42 -15.46
CA SER A 208 -3.51 -1.41 -15.55
C SER A 208 -3.28 -0.18 -14.66
N LEU A 209 -2.60 -0.36 -13.53
CA LEU A 209 -2.56 0.62 -12.44
C LEU A 209 -1.17 1.22 -12.18
N CYS A 210 -0.09 0.43 -12.30
CA CYS A 210 1.23 0.86 -11.87
C CYS A 210 1.96 1.70 -12.94
N ASP A 211 2.50 2.85 -12.53
CA ASP A 211 3.38 3.66 -13.38
C ASP A 211 4.78 3.03 -13.49
N ARG A 212 5.27 2.47 -12.38
CA ARG A 212 6.53 1.72 -12.29
C ARG A 212 6.34 0.46 -11.46
N VAL A 213 7.21 -0.51 -11.70
CA VAL A 213 7.25 -1.77 -10.97
C VAL A 213 8.67 -1.99 -10.45
N ALA A 214 8.79 -2.36 -9.18
CA ALA A 214 10.04 -2.80 -8.56
C ALA A 214 10.00 -4.32 -8.32
N ALA A 215 11.04 -5.03 -8.73
CA ALA A 215 11.18 -6.47 -8.54
C ALA A 215 12.11 -6.77 -7.37
N LEU A 216 11.57 -7.39 -6.32
CA LEU A 216 12.30 -7.79 -5.11
C LEU A 216 12.70 -9.27 -5.21
N TYR A 217 14.01 -9.55 -5.18
CA TYR A 217 14.54 -10.91 -5.13
C TYR A 217 15.78 -10.99 -4.26
N GLY A 218 15.87 -12.02 -3.41
CA GLY A 218 17.02 -12.18 -2.51
C GLY A 218 17.26 -11.03 -1.54
N GLY A 219 16.19 -10.31 -1.14
CA GLY A 219 16.27 -9.16 -0.23
C GLY A 219 16.69 -7.85 -0.91
N LYS A 220 16.87 -7.82 -2.24
CA LYS A 220 17.33 -6.65 -3.03
C LYS A 220 16.38 -6.32 -4.17
N ILE A 221 16.37 -5.05 -4.59
CA ILE A 221 15.70 -4.67 -5.83
C ILE A 221 16.58 -5.05 -7.01
N VAL A 222 16.11 -5.99 -7.84
CA VAL A 222 16.83 -6.49 -9.01
C VAL A 222 16.42 -5.81 -10.31
N ALA A 223 15.29 -5.14 -10.33
CA ALA A 223 14.83 -4.29 -11.44
C ALA A 223 13.82 -3.28 -10.94
N ILE A 224 13.79 -2.08 -11.54
CA ILE A 224 12.78 -1.05 -11.30
C ILE A 224 12.61 -0.19 -12.55
N GLY A 225 11.38 0.07 -12.95
CA GLY A 225 11.04 0.88 -14.11
C GLY A 225 9.61 0.63 -14.58
N PRO A 226 9.21 1.16 -15.74
CA PRO A 226 7.97 0.78 -16.42
C PRO A 226 7.88 -0.74 -16.57
N LEU A 227 6.68 -1.31 -16.49
CA LEU A 227 6.46 -2.76 -16.53
C LEU A 227 7.13 -3.43 -17.74
N ALA A 228 7.08 -2.78 -18.92
CA ALA A 228 7.68 -3.30 -20.14
C ALA A 228 9.23 -3.45 -20.02
N GLU A 229 9.90 -2.50 -19.37
CA GLU A 229 11.36 -2.54 -19.14
C GLU A 229 11.70 -3.64 -18.12
N VAL A 230 10.97 -3.72 -16.99
CA VAL A 230 11.19 -4.75 -15.98
C VAL A 230 11.03 -6.16 -16.55
N ARG A 231 10.03 -6.38 -17.43
CA ARG A 231 9.86 -7.65 -18.15
C ARG A 231 11.03 -8.04 -19.04
N GLY A 232 11.73 -7.05 -19.60
CA GLY A 232 12.88 -7.23 -20.49
C GLY A 232 14.20 -7.53 -19.76
N VAL A 233 14.25 -7.37 -18.44
CA VAL A 233 15.49 -7.58 -17.67
C VAL A 233 15.92 -9.04 -17.71
N ASP A 234 17.19 -9.26 -18.02
CA ASP A 234 17.80 -10.61 -18.07
C ASP A 234 18.10 -11.12 -16.65
N HIS A 235 17.07 -11.51 -15.94
CA HIS A 235 17.16 -12.11 -14.62
C HIS A 235 16.32 -13.39 -14.56
N PRO A 236 16.86 -14.55 -14.09
CA PRO A 236 16.16 -15.83 -14.13
C PRO A 236 14.78 -15.81 -13.47
N TRP A 237 14.67 -15.18 -12.30
CA TRP A 237 13.42 -15.07 -11.58
C TRP A 237 12.39 -14.18 -12.32
N ILE A 238 12.81 -13.03 -12.89
CA ILE A 238 11.92 -12.14 -13.64
C ILE A 238 11.38 -12.88 -14.87
N ARG A 239 12.22 -13.58 -15.61
CA ARG A 239 11.77 -14.40 -16.75
C ARG A 239 10.77 -15.47 -16.34
N ALA A 240 11.02 -16.17 -15.22
CA ALA A 240 10.09 -17.18 -14.71
C ALA A 240 8.75 -16.58 -14.27
N TYR A 241 8.79 -15.42 -13.61
CA TYR A 241 7.61 -14.70 -13.11
C TYR A 241 6.67 -14.29 -14.24
N PHE A 242 7.18 -13.64 -15.28
CA PHE A 242 6.36 -13.15 -16.40
C PHE A 242 6.09 -14.19 -17.49
N ARG A 243 6.92 -15.23 -17.65
CA ARG A 243 6.72 -16.31 -18.63
C ARG A 243 5.90 -17.48 -18.11
N GLY A 244 5.56 -17.52 -16.84
CA GLY A 244 4.66 -18.51 -16.27
C GLY A 244 3.29 -18.50 -16.96
N ALA A 245 2.49 -19.58 -16.79
CA ALA A 245 1.19 -19.70 -17.48
C ALA A 245 0.24 -18.54 -17.19
N ARG A 246 0.25 -18.02 -15.95
CA ARG A 246 -0.53 -16.82 -15.55
C ARG A 246 0.02 -15.52 -16.17
N GLY A 247 1.34 -15.39 -16.30
CA GLY A 247 1.97 -14.22 -16.91
C GLY A 247 1.68 -14.09 -18.42
N ARG A 248 1.41 -15.17 -19.11
CA ARG A 248 1.03 -15.13 -20.55
C ARG A 248 -0.43 -14.76 -20.77
N ALA A 249 -1.31 -15.18 -19.87
CA ALA A 249 -2.77 -14.90 -20.01
C ALA A 249 -3.13 -13.44 -19.70
N ALA A 250 -2.45 -12.83 -18.73
CA ALA A 250 -2.71 -11.45 -18.29
C ALA A 250 -2.10 -10.36 -19.21
N LEU A 251 -1.30 -10.75 -20.21
CA LEU A 251 -0.47 -9.84 -21.02
C LEU A 251 -0.68 -10.03 -22.54
N ALA A 252 -1.65 -10.86 -22.93
CA ALA A 252 -2.14 -11.05 -24.29
C ALA A 252 -3.31 -10.11 -24.58
#